data_9eec1290c4b3c95786ab2eb43fea355d
#
_entry.id   9eec1290c4b3c95786ab2eb43fea355d
#
_cell.length_a   1.000
_cell.length_b   1.000
_cell.length_c   1.000
_cell.angle_alpha   90.00
_cell.angle_beta   90.00
_cell.angle_gamma   90.00
#
_symmetry.space_group_name_H-M   'P 1'
#
loop_
_entity.id
_entity.type
_entity.pdbx_description
1 polymer ?
#
loop_
_entity_poly.entity_id
_entity_poly.type
_entity_poly.pdbx_seq_one_letter_code
_entity_poly.pdbx_strand_id
1 'polypeptide(L)'
;MFSNLKIRGSYGVVGDDNVSDYTAFDYLPGYKYNNGGAVLDGDWVVGTETRGLPNKTLSWMESKILDIGVDMGFFNNRLNAQVDFFQRIRDGIPESRYDVLIPNEAGFSLPKENLRSDKHVGFDAMVNWTDHVSDFNYSVGANMTYSRFWDWEQYDTRHSNSWDVYRNSIWHRVGYVNWGI
;
A
#
# COMPACT_ATOMS: atom_id res chain seq x y z
N MET A 1 20.60 -7.06 34.70
CA MET A 1 20.06 -5.79 35.17
C MET A 1 19.96 -4.87 33.96
N PHE A 2 18.87 -4.16 33.76
CA PHE A 2 18.73 -3.21 32.64
C PHE A 2 19.67 -2.02 32.86
N SER A 3 20.39 -1.63 31.83
CA SER A 3 21.21 -0.42 31.82
C SER A 3 20.45 0.77 31.26
N ASN A 4 19.55 0.50 30.30
CA ASN A 4 18.68 1.49 29.68
C ASN A 4 17.38 0.83 29.22
N LEU A 5 16.28 1.55 29.36
CA LEU A 5 14.97 1.15 28.82
C LEU A 5 14.26 2.42 28.31
N LYS A 6 13.89 2.40 27.04
CA LYS A 6 13.14 3.48 26.41
C LYS A 6 11.97 2.91 25.63
N ILE A 7 10.79 3.44 25.84
CA ILE A 7 9.59 3.13 25.09
C ILE A 7 9.30 4.30 24.13
N ARG A 8 9.01 3.98 22.89
CA ARG A 8 8.66 4.94 21.83
C ARG A 8 7.29 4.61 21.30
N GLY A 9 6.56 5.63 20.86
CA GLY A 9 5.29 5.47 20.17
C GLY A 9 5.07 6.64 19.23
N SER A 10 4.56 6.35 18.05
CA SER A 10 4.17 7.35 17.08
C SER A 10 2.88 6.96 16.38
N TYR A 11 2.09 7.96 16.04
CA TYR A 11 0.91 7.82 15.20
C TYR A 11 0.85 8.98 14.22
N GLY A 12 0.61 8.66 12.95
CA GLY A 12 0.50 9.66 11.91
C GLY A 12 -0.52 9.28 10.85
N VAL A 13 -1.09 10.29 10.22
CA VAL A 13 -1.98 10.14 9.05
C VAL A 13 -1.39 10.97 7.92
N VAL A 14 -1.22 10.35 6.76
CA VAL A 14 -0.65 10.98 5.57
C VAL A 14 -1.61 10.76 4.41
N GLY A 15 -1.97 11.86 3.72
CA GLY A 15 -2.69 11.80 2.45
C GLY A 15 -1.73 11.51 1.30
N ASP A 16 -2.16 10.70 0.34
CA ASP A 16 -1.41 10.37 -0.87
C ASP A 16 -2.32 10.57 -2.09
N ASP A 17 -1.92 11.44 -3.00
CA ASP A 17 -2.60 11.72 -4.27
C ASP A 17 -1.92 11.05 -5.46
N ASN A 18 -0.73 10.44 -5.24
CA ASN A 18 0.03 9.76 -6.28
C ASN A 18 -0.50 8.35 -6.52
N VAL A 19 -1.66 8.28 -7.12
CA VAL A 19 -2.26 7.03 -7.53
C VAL A 19 -2.16 6.92 -9.04
N SER A 20 -1.44 5.93 -9.53
CA SER A 20 -1.20 5.70 -10.97
C SER A 20 -2.47 5.52 -11.81
N ASP A 21 -3.59 5.32 -11.14
CA ASP A 21 -4.88 5.01 -11.75
C ASP A 21 -5.79 6.23 -11.94
N TYR A 22 -5.37 7.41 -11.48
CA TYR A 22 -6.11 8.66 -11.63
C TYR A 22 -5.34 9.70 -12.43
N THR A 23 -6.06 10.50 -13.18
CA THR A 23 -5.57 11.77 -13.69
C THR A 23 -6.15 12.93 -12.88
N ALA A 24 -5.41 14.03 -12.80
CA ALA A 24 -5.73 15.17 -11.93
C ALA A 24 -7.15 15.77 -12.13
N PHE A 25 -7.84 15.42 -13.21
CA PHE A 25 -9.16 15.99 -13.56
C PHE A 25 -10.22 14.93 -13.85
N ASP A 26 -10.06 13.69 -13.35
CA ASP A 26 -11.03 12.61 -13.59
C ASP A 26 -12.40 12.84 -12.90
N TYR A 27 -12.48 13.82 -12.02
CA TYR A 27 -13.73 14.27 -11.42
C TYR A 27 -14.54 15.20 -12.33
N LEU A 28 -13.95 15.70 -13.43
CA LEU A 28 -14.61 16.56 -14.40
C LEU A 28 -15.07 15.78 -15.63
N PRO A 29 -16.30 16.02 -16.11
CA PRO A 29 -16.70 15.54 -17.42
C PRO A 29 -15.83 16.20 -18.50
N GLY A 30 -15.53 15.47 -19.56
CA GLY A 30 -14.69 16.00 -20.64
C GLY A 30 -14.76 15.17 -21.91
N TYR A 31 -14.13 15.71 -22.94
CA TYR A 31 -13.99 15.07 -24.23
C TYR A 31 -12.52 14.96 -24.61
N LYS A 32 -12.18 13.90 -25.29
CA LYS A 32 -10.90 13.73 -25.98
C LYS A 32 -11.08 14.19 -27.42
N TYR A 33 -10.36 15.22 -27.83
CA TYR A 33 -10.32 15.67 -29.22
C TYR A 33 -9.37 14.82 -30.03
N ASN A 34 -9.59 14.77 -31.35
CA ASN A 34 -8.77 13.97 -32.28
C ASN A 34 -8.79 12.46 -31.94
N ASN A 35 -9.89 11.94 -31.47
CA ASN A 35 -10.04 10.53 -31.18
C ASN A 35 -11.14 9.92 -32.07
N GLY A 36 -10.75 8.89 -32.84
CA GLY A 36 -11.64 8.34 -33.85
C GLY A 36 -11.89 9.28 -35.02
N GLY A 37 -12.81 8.91 -35.87
CA GLY A 37 -13.22 9.68 -37.03
C GLY A 37 -14.05 8.87 -38.00
N ALA A 38 -14.59 9.53 -39.00
CA ALA A 38 -15.35 8.91 -40.08
C ALA A 38 -14.97 9.53 -41.42
N VAL A 39 -15.15 8.77 -42.52
CA VAL A 39 -15.04 9.33 -43.86
C VAL A 39 -16.44 9.90 -44.25
N LEU A 40 -16.52 11.21 -44.47
CA LEU A 40 -17.69 11.91 -44.92
C LEU A 40 -17.37 12.58 -46.24
N ASP A 41 -18.14 12.27 -47.29
CA ASP A 41 -17.96 12.79 -48.64
C ASP A 41 -16.54 12.55 -49.26
N GLY A 42 -15.85 11.47 -48.81
CA GLY A 42 -14.50 11.13 -49.26
C GLY A 42 -13.37 11.72 -48.40
N ASP A 43 -13.69 12.63 -47.48
CA ASP A 43 -12.70 13.25 -46.60
C ASP A 43 -12.74 12.61 -45.18
N TRP A 44 -11.58 12.49 -44.56
CA TRP A 44 -11.46 12.03 -43.19
C TRP A 44 -11.79 13.15 -42.20
N VAL A 45 -12.92 13.01 -41.50
CA VAL A 45 -13.36 13.96 -40.46
C VAL A 45 -12.99 13.38 -39.08
N VAL A 46 -12.18 14.12 -38.34
CA VAL A 46 -11.75 13.75 -37.00
C VAL A 46 -12.89 13.92 -36.00
N GLY A 47 -13.07 12.89 -35.18
CA GLY A 47 -14.13 12.85 -34.17
C GLY A 47 -13.66 13.33 -32.78
N THR A 48 -14.62 13.33 -31.87
CA THR A 48 -14.40 13.51 -30.43
C THR A 48 -15.01 12.35 -29.68
N GLU A 49 -14.37 11.93 -28.61
CA GLU A 49 -14.86 10.88 -27.71
C GLU A 49 -15.03 11.43 -26.30
N THR A 50 -16.03 10.92 -25.57
CA THR A 50 -16.17 11.25 -24.15
C THR A 50 -15.01 10.63 -23.36
N ARG A 51 -14.52 11.31 -22.32
CA ARG A 51 -13.49 10.75 -21.42
C ARG A 51 -14.00 9.59 -20.55
N GLY A 52 -15.29 9.28 -20.61
CA GLY A 52 -15.95 8.34 -19.72
C GLY A 52 -16.78 9.08 -18.66
N LEU A 53 -17.23 8.33 -17.67
CA LEU A 53 -18.00 8.89 -16.57
C LEU A 53 -17.08 9.57 -15.55
N PRO A 54 -17.37 10.81 -15.12
CA PRO A 54 -16.57 11.49 -14.11
C PRO A 54 -16.76 10.86 -12.74
N ASN A 55 -15.66 10.72 -11.98
CA ASN A 55 -15.72 10.32 -10.58
C ASN A 55 -15.92 11.54 -9.68
N LYS A 56 -17.18 11.83 -9.31
CA LYS A 56 -17.52 12.98 -8.44
C LYS A 56 -17.13 12.79 -6.97
N THR A 57 -16.87 11.56 -6.56
CA THR A 57 -16.53 11.19 -5.17
C THR A 57 -15.05 10.89 -4.98
N LEU A 58 -14.24 11.27 -5.98
CA LEU A 58 -12.81 11.08 -5.94
C LEU A 58 -12.20 11.78 -4.72
N SER A 59 -11.47 11.03 -3.91
CA SER A 59 -10.76 11.50 -2.72
C SER A 59 -9.33 10.97 -2.70
N TRP A 60 -8.51 11.57 -1.89
CA TRP A 60 -7.15 11.11 -1.64
C TRP A 60 -7.17 9.79 -0.88
N MET A 61 -6.17 8.98 -1.11
CA MET A 61 -5.88 7.82 -0.29
C MET A 61 -5.25 8.28 1.02
N GLU A 62 -5.70 7.74 2.14
CA GLU A 62 -5.14 8.01 3.47
C GLU A 62 -4.29 6.83 3.95
N SER A 63 -3.11 7.12 4.47
CA SER A 63 -2.24 6.16 5.12
C SER A 63 -2.13 6.48 6.62
N LYS A 64 -2.68 5.61 7.46
CA LYS A 64 -2.65 5.68 8.92
C LYS A 64 -1.55 4.76 9.43
N ILE A 65 -0.54 5.32 10.11
CA ILE A 65 0.65 4.59 10.57
C ILE A 65 0.70 4.67 12.09
N LEU A 66 0.76 3.51 12.74
CA LEU A 66 1.02 3.34 14.17
C LEU A 66 2.34 2.58 14.32
N ASP A 67 3.21 3.11 15.15
CA ASP A 67 4.50 2.51 15.48
C ASP A 67 4.72 2.52 16.99
N ILE A 68 5.14 1.39 17.56
CA ILE A 68 5.46 1.23 18.99
C ILE A 68 6.78 0.48 19.10
N GLY A 69 7.78 1.14 19.70
CA GLY A 69 9.11 0.60 19.83
C GLY A 69 9.60 0.53 21.27
N VAL A 70 10.49 -0.41 21.52
CA VAL A 70 11.18 -0.56 22.79
C VAL A 70 12.68 -0.71 22.54
N ASP A 71 13.46 0.19 23.16
CA ASP A 71 14.92 0.13 23.16
C ASP A 71 15.39 -0.35 24.53
N MET A 72 16.22 -1.38 24.55
CA MET A 72 16.74 -2.01 25.76
C MET A 72 18.25 -2.09 25.74
N GLY A 73 18.89 -1.66 26.82
CA GLY A 73 20.33 -1.81 27.04
C GLY A 73 20.59 -2.72 28.23
N PHE A 74 21.51 -3.66 28.08
CA PHE A 74 21.92 -4.59 29.12
C PHE A 74 23.45 -4.58 29.28
N PHE A 75 23.94 -5.06 30.43
CA PHE A 75 25.37 -5.21 30.71
C PHE A 75 26.18 -3.94 30.45
N ASN A 76 25.75 -2.80 31.03
CA ASN A 76 26.36 -1.49 30.83
C ASN A 76 26.40 -1.10 29.34
N ASN A 77 25.27 -1.33 28.63
CA ASN A 77 25.09 -1.09 27.20
C ASN A 77 25.99 -1.90 26.26
N ARG A 78 26.57 -3.02 26.72
CA ARG A 78 27.26 -3.95 25.84
C ARG A 78 26.29 -4.68 24.92
N LEU A 79 25.11 -5.06 25.42
CA LEU A 79 24.02 -5.61 24.63
C LEU A 79 22.93 -4.54 24.47
N ASN A 80 22.67 -4.17 23.23
CA ASN A 80 21.57 -3.29 22.87
C ASN A 80 20.58 -4.07 22.02
N ALA A 81 19.31 -4.04 22.40
CA ALA A 81 18.21 -4.66 21.69
C ALA A 81 17.13 -3.61 21.41
N GLN A 82 16.61 -3.63 20.21
CA GLN A 82 15.53 -2.76 19.75
C GLN A 82 14.48 -3.61 19.10
N VAL A 83 13.21 -3.37 19.44
CA VAL A 83 12.07 -4.04 18.83
C VAL A 83 11.00 -3.00 18.55
N ASP A 84 10.57 -2.92 17.31
CA ASP A 84 9.53 -2.02 16.83
C ASP A 84 8.39 -2.85 16.25
N PHE A 85 7.16 -2.53 16.63
CA PHE A 85 5.93 -3.05 16.06
C PHE A 85 5.25 -1.95 15.27
N PHE A 86 4.95 -2.22 14.02
CA PHE A 86 4.29 -1.25 13.15
C PHE A 86 3.00 -1.79 12.56
N GLN A 87 2.07 -0.88 12.36
CA GLN A 87 0.84 -1.10 11.62
C GLN A 87 0.59 0.08 10.70
N ARG A 88 0.39 -0.19 9.42
CA ARG A 88 -0.05 0.79 8.42
C ARG A 88 -1.36 0.33 7.81
N ILE A 89 -2.36 1.20 7.83
CA ILE A 89 -3.64 1.01 7.14
C ILE A 89 -3.72 2.08 6.06
N ARG A 90 -3.97 1.66 4.82
CA ARG A 90 -4.28 2.58 3.73
C ARG A 90 -5.74 2.44 3.39
N ASP A 91 -6.47 3.56 3.44
CA ASP A 91 -7.89 3.65 3.12
C ASP A 91 -8.09 4.44 1.84
N GLY A 92 -9.16 4.15 1.13
CA GLY A 92 -9.51 4.87 -0.09
C GLY A 92 -8.68 4.50 -1.31
N ILE A 93 -8.16 3.28 -1.39
CA ILE A 93 -7.46 2.79 -2.57
C ILE A 93 -8.47 2.63 -3.72
N PRO A 94 -8.14 3.15 -4.92
CA PRO A 94 -9.04 3.07 -6.08
C PRO A 94 -9.27 1.63 -6.54
N GLU A 95 -10.54 1.29 -6.73
CA GLU A 95 -10.93 -0.01 -7.26
C GLU A 95 -12.13 0.14 -8.19
N SER A 96 -12.22 -0.74 -9.19
CA SER A 96 -13.33 -0.76 -10.13
C SER A 96 -14.53 -1.48 -9.51
N ARG A 97 -15.71 -0.91 -9.64
CA ARG A 97 -16.96 -1.58 -9.22
C ARG A 97 -17.25 -2.76 -10.13
N TYR A 98 -17.54 -3.91 -9.54
CA TYR A 98 -17.96 -5.11 -10.26
C TYR A 98 -19.44 -5.46 -10.04
N ASP A 99 -20.08 -4.85 -9.05
CA ASP A 99 -21.49 -5.06 -8.70
C ASP A 99 -22.44 -4.35 -9.68
N VAL A 100 -21.93 -3.35 -10.40
CA VAL A 100 -22.69 -2.64 -11.43
C VAL A 100 -22.25 -3.13 -12.81
N LEU A 101 -23.12 -3.85 -13.49
CA LEU A 101 -22.87 -4.33 -14.85
C LEU A 101 -23.37 -3.29 -15.85
N ILE A 102 -22.46 -2.76 -16.65
CA ILE A 102 -22.81 -1.92 -17.79
C ILE A 102 -22.69 -2.78 -19.06
N PRO A 103 -23.71 -2.81 -19.93
CA PRO A 103 -23.60 -3.46 -21.22
C PRO A 103 -22.48 -2.83 -22.05
N ASN A 104 -21.74 -3.63 -22.80
CA ASN A 104 -20.66 -3.16 -23.66
C ASN A 104 -21.13 -2.15 -24.72
N GLU A 105 -22.39 -2.26 -25.10
CA GLU A 105 -23.06 -1.38 -26.07
C GLU A 105 -23.19 0.07 -25.57
N ALA A 106 -23.06 0.27 -24.26
CA ALA A 106 -23.07 1.63 -23.68
C ALA A 106 -21.81 2.43 -24.05
N GLY A 107 -20.72 1.77 -24.47
CA GLY A 107 -19.51 2.42 -24.98
C GLY A 107 -18.66 3.12 -23.92
N PHE A 108 -18.92 2.93 -22.61
CA PHE A 108 -18.11 3.47 -21.53
C PHE A 108 -17.98 2.48 -20.36
N SER A 109 -16.94 2.65 -19.56
CA SER A 109 -16.71 1.92 -18.33
C SER A 109 -16.96 2.80 -17.10
N LEU A 110 -17.26 2.16 -15.96
CA LEU A 110 -17.36 2.87 -14.69
C LEU A 110 -15.98 3.41 -14.26
N PRO A 111 -15.95 4.61 -13.68
CA PRO A 111 -14.73 5.11 -13.07
C PRO A 111 -14.35 4.27 -11.86
N LYS A 112 -13.06 4.27 -11.52
CA LYS A 112 -12.59 3.73 -10.24
C LYS A 112 -13.06 4.61 -9.11
N GLU A 113 -13.45 4.02 -7.99
CA GLU A 113 -13.88 4.68 -6.78
C GLU A 113 -12.97 4.29 -5.61
N ASN A 114 -12.91 5.10 -4.55
CA ASN A 114 -12.11 4.85 -3.36
C ASN A 114 -12.79 3.78 -2.47
N LEU A 115 -12.66 2.51 -2.82
CA LEU A 115 -13.45 1.41 -2.23
C LEU A 115 -12.64 0.43 -1.40
N ARG A 116 -11.32 0.36 -1.61
CA ARG A 116 -10.48 -0.66 -1.03
C ARG A 116 -9.60 -0.12 0.09
N SER A 117 -9.37 -0.93 1.11
CA SER A 117 -8.39 -0.67 2.16
C SER A 117 -7.42 -1.83 2.26
N ASP A 118 -6.17 -1.55 2.59
CA ASP A 118 -5.18 -2.56 2.93
C ASP A 118 -4.51 -2.28 4.28
N LYS A 119 -3.95 -3.33 4.85
CA LYS A 119 -3.27 -3.27 6.14
C LYS A 119 -1.93 -4.00 6.06
N HIS A 120 -0.87 -3.32 6.47
CA HIS A 120 0.43 -3.92 6.71
C HIS A 120 0.69 -3.93 8.21
N VAL A 121 1.06 -5.08 8.73
CA VAL A 121 1.52 -5.24 10.11
C VAL A 121 2.84 -5.96 10.12
N GLY A 122 3.69 -5.61 11.07
CA GLY A 122 4.97 -6.28 11.19
C GLY A 122 5.72 -5.89 12.44
N PHE A 123 6.91 -6.41 12.55
CA PHE A 123 7.87 -6.01 13.55
C PHE A 123 9.28 -5.99 12.97
N ASP A 124 10.09 -5.10 13.50
CA ASP A 124 11.52 -5.01 13.27
C ASP A 124 12.23 -5.30 14.58
N ALA A 125 13.24 -6.16 14.54
CA ALA A 125 14.07 -6.47 15.70
C ALA A 125 15.53 -6.35 15.34
N MET A 126 16.29 -5.69 16.20
CA MET A 126 17.73 -5.54 16.07
C MET A 126 18.40 -5.84 17.41
N VAL A 127 19.47 -6.58 17.36
CA VAL A 127 20.33 -6.88 18.53
C VAL A 127 21.77 -6.60 18.15
N ASN A 128 22.46 -5.87 19.00
CA ASN A 128 23.87 -5.55 18.81
C ASN A 128 24.64 -5.80 20.11
N TRP A 129 25.72 -6.58 20.03
CA TRP A 129 26.67 -6.82 21.10
C TRP A 129 27.96 -6.10 20.80
N THR A 130 28.42 -5.25 21.72
CA THR A 130 29.72 -4.56 21.64
C THR A 130 30.52 -4.84 22.90
N ASP A 131 31.73 -5.34 22.73
CA ASP A 131 32.62 -5.62 23.85
C ASP A 131 34.08 -5.38 23.45
N HIS A 132 35.00 -5.49 24.42
CA HIS A 132 36.43 -5.36 24.21
C HIS A 132 37.21 -6.40 25.01
N VAL A 133 38.31 -6.85 24.46
CA VAL A 133 39.26 -7.73 25.10
C VAL A 133 40.63 -7.08 24.98
N SER A 134 41.17 -6.55 26.09
CA SER A 134 42.38 -5.71 26.07
C SER A 134 42.19 -4.52 25.12
N ASP A 135 43.04 -4.38 24.11
CA ASP A 135 42.98 -3.31 23.09
C ASP A 135 42.12 -3.63 21.90
N PHE A 136 41.53 -4.84 21.84
CA PHE A 136 40.69 -5.27 20.72
C PHE A 136 39.20 -5.03 21.00
N ASN A 137 38.61 -4.13 20.23
CA ASN A 137 37.18 -3.83 20.28
C ASN A 137 36.47 -4.60 19.17
N TYR A 138 35.33 -5.22 19.49
CA TYR A 138 34.51 -5.94 18.53
C TYR A 138 33.03 -5.63 18.72
N SER A 139 32.27 -5.70 17.63
CA SER A 139 30.83 -5.57 17.61
C SER A 139 30.23 -6.63 16.70
N VAL A 140 29.16 -7.26 17.17
CA VAL A 140 28.40 -8.24 16.41
C VAL A 140 26.92 -7.87 16.51
N GLY A 141 26.26 -7.77 15.37
CA GLY A 141 24.85 -7.42 15.31
C GLY A 141 24.07 -8.35 14.40
N ALA A 142 22.78 -8.46 14.67
CA ALA A 142 21.82 -9.12 13.80
C ALA A 142 20.53 -8.33 13.79
N ASN A 143 19.85 -8.32 12.64
CA ASN A 143 18.53 -7.74 12.51
C ASN A 143 17.56 -8.71 11.82
N MET A 144 16.28 -8.54 12.08
CA MET A 144 15.19 -9.28 11.49
C MET A 144 14.00 -8.38 11.30
N THR A 145 13.44 -8.38 10.09
CA THR A 145 12.18 -7.72 9.77
C THR A 145 11.16 -8.76 9.35
N TYR A 146 9.99 -8.71 9.94
CA TYR A 146 8.84 -9.49 9.51
C TYR A 146 7.69 -8.56 9.17
N SER A 147 7.10 -8.72 8.00
CA SER A 147 5.92 -7.97 7.61
C SER A 147 4.87 -8.86 6.95
N ARG A 148 3.62 -8.51 7.17
CA ARG A 148 2.48 -9.19 6.59
C ARG A 148 1.49 -8.19 6.04
N PHE A 149 1.03 -8.47 4.83
CA PHE A 149 0.00 -7.73 4.13
C PHE A 149 -1.36 -8.41 4.30
N TRP A 150 -2.41 -7.59 4.51
CA TRP A 150 -3.81 -8.03 4.48
C TRP A 150 -4.64 -7.03 3.70
N ASP A 151 -5.58 -7.53 2.90
CA ASP A 151 -6.71 -6.74 2.47
C ASP A 151 -7.62 -6.55 3.68
N TRP A 152 -7.73 -5.32 4.17
CA TRP A 152 -8.38 -5.01 5.45
C TRP A 152 -9.90 -4.87 5.30
N GLU A 153 -10.33 -4.04 4.37
CA GLU A 153 -11.70 -3.95 3.90
C GLU A 153 -11.67 -4.14 2.39
N GLN A 154 -12.05 -5.30 1.96
CA GLN A 154 -12.16 -5.61 0.55
C GLN A 154 -13.50 -5.11 0.03
N TYR A 155 -13.42 -4.28 -0.98
CA TYR A 155 -14.42 -4.35 -2.00
C TYR A 155 -14.15 -5.65 -2.77
N ASP A 156 -15.04 -6.63 -2.61
CA ASP A 156 -14.85 -8.00 -3.06
C ASP A 156 -14.68 -8.04 -4.59
N THR A 157 -13.45 -8.17 -5.05
CA THR A 157 -13.14 -8.21 -6.48
C THR A 157 -13.65 -9.52 -7.08
N ARG A 158 -14.32 -9.44 -8.22
CA ARG A 158 -14.80 -10.61 -8.93
C ARG A 158 -13.62 -11.45 -9.41
N HIS A 159 -13.36 -12.54 -8.72
CA HIS A 159 -12.35 -13.49 -9.14
C HIS A 159 -12.83 -14.30 -10.36
N SER A 160 -11.95 -14.51 -11.33
CA SER A 160 -12.26 -15.25 -12.54
C SER A 160 -12.55 -16.73 -12.29
N ASN A 161 -11.97 -17.29 -11.21
CA ASN A 161 -12.11 -18.70 -10.84
C ASN A 161 -11.74 -18.95 -9.37
N SER A 162 -12.07 -20.12 -8.85
CA SER A 162 -11.80 -20.53 -7.46
C SER A 162 -10.31 -20.66 -7.13
N TRP A 163 -9.45 -20.89 -8.13
CA TRP A 163 -8.00 -20.95 -7.94
C TRP A 163 -7.42 -19.57 -7.63
N ASP A 164 -7.92 -18.52 -8.26
CA ASP A 164 -7.50 -17.15 -7.98
C ASP A 164 -7.87 -16.72 -6.55
N VAL A 165 -9.06 -17.13 -6.08
CA VAL A 165 -9.48 -16.93 -4.68
C VAL A 165 -8.52 -17.64 -3.74
N TYR A 166 -8.21 -18.91 -3.99
CA TYR A 166 -7.31 -19.72 -3.16
C TYR A 166 -5.89 -19.15 -3.14
N ARG A 167 -5.32 -18.81 -4.30
CA ARG A 167 -3.98 -18.25 -4.44
C ARG A 167 -3.85 -16.95 -3.67
N ASN A 168 -4.78 -16.03 -3.82
CA ASN A 168 -4.77 -14.76 -3.12
C ASN A 168 -4.87 -14.96 -1.60
N SER A 169 -5.69 -15.93 -1.14
CA SER A 169 -5.81 -16.23 0.29
C SER A 169 -4.51 -16.78 0.89
N ILE A 170 -3.70 -17.49 0.13
CA ILE A 170 -2.39 -18.01 0.60
C ILE A 170 -1.39 -16.86 0.73
N TRP A 171 -1.26 -16.00 -0.27
CA TRP A 171 -0.34 -14.87 -0.24
C TRP A 171 -0.62 -13.93 0.92
N HIS A 172 -1.87 -13.77 1.29
CA HIS A 172 -2.25 -12.97 2.46
C HIS A 172 -1.94 -13.63 3.80
N ARG A 173 -1.69 -14.94 3.83
CA ARG A 173 -1.34 -15.68 5.06
C ARG A 173 0.16 -15.77 5.31
N VAL A 174 0.96 -15.67 4.26
CA VAL A 174 2.42 -15.79 4.37
C VAL A 174 3.02 -14.38 4.50
N GLY A 175 3.60 -14.08 5.65
CA GLY A 175 4.33 -12.84 5.85
C GLY A 175 5.69 -12.87 5.15
N TYR A 176 6.28 -11.70 4.97
CA TYR A 176 7.64 -11.54 4.47
C TYR A 176 8.62 -11.44 5.65
N VAL A 177 9.71 -12.18 5.59
CA VAL A 177 10.79 -12.12 6.58
C VAL A 177 12.06 -11.68 5.86
N ASN A 178 12.70 -10.66 6.38
CA ASN A 178 14.00 -10.19 5.91
C ASN A 178 15.03 -10.29 7.05
N TRP A 179 16.19 -10.82 6.76
CA TRP A 179 17.29 -11.00 7.68
C TRP A 179 18.49 -10.16 7.24
N GLY A 180 19.16 -9.52 8.21
CA GLY A 180 20.43 -8.82 7.98
C GLY A 180 21.40 -9.08 9.12
N ILE A 181 22.68 -9.18 8.80
CA ILE A 181 23.80 -9.41 9.72
C ILE A 181 24.74 -8.23 9.64
#